data_3ff83978c2ae8c3fe00a50546852043d
#
_entry.id   3ff83978c2ae8c3fe00a50546852043d
#
_cell.length_a   1.000
_cell.length_b   1.000
_cell.length_c   1.000
_cell.angle_alpha   90.00
_cell.angle_beta   90.00
_cell.angle_gamma   90.00
#
_symmetry.space_group_name_H-M   'P 1'
#
loop_
_entity.id
_entity.type
_entity.pdbx_description
1 polymer ?
#
loop_
_entity_poly.entity_id
_entity_poly.type
_entity_poly.pdbx_seq_one_letter_code
_entity_poly.pdbx_strand_id
1 'polypeptide(L)'
;MTVRHRMPGTSSINAGKHGMRHYFDSYPPRLLSVTEIPSWYSNNSFVRSGYRPVTQSVSRCVQSLAYLHNETVNIYTHLVPALVSLAASFFFHAFFLSNYPKAIWQDEVIFQIYLTTTIFCFGISSVYHTLVCHSEGYAIAWVRLDLIAIVFQIIGSVVSGLYMGFYCEPTLQKTYWVMIVVLGTFSGAVNVLTDLDSTKWRLLRLLTLVATGFSALAPIIHAATMFPYWQLDKQTGLRFYYAEGVAMVSGVYFYAVCCSCSPPIVDLISQFAERPC
;
A
#
# COMPACT_ATOMS: atom_id res chain seq x y z
N MET A 1 -22.32 1.54 -58.77
CA MET A 1 -22.95 0.98 -57.57
C MET A 1 -22.04 1.30 -56.37
N THR A 2 -22.40 2.33 -55.60
CA THR A 2 -21.60 2.84 -54.49
C THR A 2 -22.22 2.32 -53.19
N VAL A 3 -21.56 1.41 -52.51
CA VAL A 3 -22.02 0.86 -51.22
C VAL A 3 -21.63 1.85 -50.13
N ARG A 4 -22.62 2.52 -49.54
CA ARG A 4 -22.45 3.33 -48.34
C ARG A 4 -22.35 2.42 -47.12
N HIS A 5 -21.17 2.38 -46.47
CA HIS A 5 -21.02 1.83 -45.13
C HIS A 5 -21.71 2.77 -44.11
N ARG A 6 -22.76 2.27 -43.50
CA ARG A 6 -23.48 2.89 -42.38
C ARG A 6 -22.66 2.65 -41.11
N MET A 7 -22.16 3.71 -40.50
CA MET A 7 -21.56 3.62 -39.17
C MET A 7 -22.62 3.24 -38.12
N PRO A 8 -22.32 2.37 -37.15
CA PRO A 8 -23.28 2.06 -36.11
C PRO A 8 -23.46 3.26 -35.17
N GLY A 9 -24.72 3.62 -34.97
CA GLY A 9 -25.14 4.84 -34.30
C GLY A 9 -24.92 4.86 -32.79
N THR A 10 -24.92 6.05 -32.30
CA THR A 10 -24.87 6.65 -30.96
C THR A 10 -25.82 6.09 -29.90
N SER A 11 -26.31 4.84 -30.00
CA SER A 11 -27.25 4.26 -29.04
C SER A 11 -26.59 3.67 -27.76
N SER A 12 -25.28 3.37 -27.76
CA SER A 12 -24.60 2.77 -26.63
C SER A 12 -24.30 3.77 -25.47
N ILE A 13 -24.16 5.06 -25.78
CA ILE A 13 -23.83 6.10 -24.77
C ILE A 13 -25.05 6.45 -23.90
N ASN A 14 -26.27 6.35 -24.45
CA ASN A 14 -27.48 6.66 -23.70
C ASN A 14 -27.96 5.51 -22.81
N ALA A 15 -27.68 4.26 -23.16
CA ALA A 15 -28.00 3.09 -22.34
C ALA A 15 -27.17 3.08 -21.03
N GLY A 16 -25.90 3.50 -21.06
CA GLY A 16 -25.05 3.62 -19.87
C GLY A 16 -25.55 4.68 -18.87
N LYS A 17 -26.04 5.80 -19.34
CA LYS A 17 -26.56 6.88 -18.45
C LYS A 17 -27.91 6.55 -17.80
N HIS A 18 -28.78 5.79 -18.48
CA HIS A 18 -30.06 5.36 -17.90
C HIS A 18 -29.91 4.24 -16.87
N GLY A 19 -29.01 3.26 -17.11
CA GLY A 19 -28.69 2.22 -16.13
C GLY A 19 -28.09 2.75 -14.86
N MET A 20 -27.23 3.77 -14.95
CA MET A 20 -26.50 4.35 -13.81
C MET A 20 -27.43 5.12 -12.84
N ARG A 21 -28.52 5.73 -13.31
CA ARG A 21 -29.48 6.42 -12.44
C ARG A 21 -30.19 5.48 -11.45
N HIS A 22 -30.53 4.29 -11.87
CA HIS A 22 -31.30 3.32 -11.06
C HIS A 22 -30.57 2.83 -9.80
N TYR A 23 -29.22 2.84 -9.79
CA TYR A 23 -28.43 2.39 -8.62
C TYR A 23 -28.38 3.42 -7.49
N PHE A 24 -28.67 4.69 -7.77
CA PHE A 24 -28.55 5.80 -6.81
C PHE A 24 -29.91 6.35 -6.36
N ASP A 25 -31.03 5.69 -6.72
CA ASP A 25 -32.37 6.11 -6.34
C ASP A 25 -32.69 5.84 -4.84
N SER A 26 -31.81 5.03 -4.18
CA SER A 26 -31.88 4.76 -2.73
C SER A 26 -30.57 5.14 -2.04
N TYR A 27 -30.66 5.52 -0.77
CA TYR A 27 -29.49 5.66 0.08
C TYR A 27 -29.60 4.73 1.29
N PRO A 28 -28.63 3.86 1.58
CA PRO A 28 -27.43 3.59 0.76
C PRO A 28 -27.79 2.99 -0.62
N PRO A 29 -26.92 3.20 -1.64
CA PRO A 29 -27.16 2.62 -2.96
C PRO A 29 -27.07 1.09 -2.92
N ARG A 30 -27.75 0.43 -3.87
CA ARG A 30 -27.63 -1.03 -4.01
C ARG A 30 -26.17 -1.41 -4.30
N LEU A 31 -25.63 -2.35 -3.52
CA LEU A 31 -24.32 -2.93 -3.78
C LEU A 31 -24.40 -3.98 -4.89
N LEU A 32 -23.32 -4.09 -5.66
CA LEU A 32 -23.23 -4.90 -6.86
C LEU A 32 -22.46 -6.21 -6.61
N SER A 33 -22.74 -7.20 -7.44
CA SER A 33 -21.93 -8.41 -7.56
C SER A 33 -20.75 -8.19 -8.50
N VAL A 34 -19.76 -9.10 -8.48
CA VAL A 34 -18.59 -9.06 -9.37
C VAL A 34 -18.95 -9.12 -10.86
N THR A 35 -20.09 -9.71 -11.21
CA THR A 35 -20.58 -9.79 -12.59
C THR A 35 -21.25 -8.50 -13.10
N GLU A 36 -21.56 -7.57 -12.19
CA GLU A 36 -22.23 -6.30 -12.50
C GLU A 36 -21.25 -5.12 -12.59
N ILE A 37 -19.96 -5.33 -12.29
CA ILE A 37 -18.92 -4.29 -12.27
C ILE A 37 -17.99 -4.42 -13.48
N PRO A 38 -17.31 -3.34 -13.91
CA PRO A 38 -16.28 -3.41 -14.95
C PRO A 38 -15.08 -4.27 -14.51
N SER A 39 -14.40 -4.90 -15.47
CA SER A 39 -13.24 -5.78 -15.21
C SER A 39 -12.09 -5.10 -14.47
N TRP A 40 -11.84 -3.82 -14.75
CA TRP A 40 -10.80 -3.06 -14.06
C TRP A 40 -11.06 -2.85 -12.55
N TYR A 41 -12.32 -2.99 -12.10
CA TYR A 41 -12.71 -2.74 -10.72
C TYR A 41 -12.53 -3.96 -9.81
N SER A 42 -12.47 -5.18 -10.36
CA SER A 42 -12.30 -6.41 -9.59
C SER A 42 -10.87 -6.94 -9.76
N ASN A 43 -10.07 -6.81 -8.70
CA ASN A 43 -8.71 -7.37 -8.65
C ASN A 43 -8.61 -8.65 -7.81
N ASN A 44 -9.69 -9.10 -7.19
CA ASN A 44 -9.71 -10.25 -6.30
C ASN A 44 -10.89 -11.18 -6.63
N SER A 45 -10.60 -12.38 -7.11
CA SER A 45 -11.60 -13.38 -7.49
C SER A 45 -12.43 -13.94 -6.33
N PHE A 46 -11.98 -13.76 -5.09
CA PHE A 46 -12.69 -14.22 -3.89
C PHE A 46 -13.77 -13.25 -3.43
N VAL A 47 -13.66 -11.97 -3.76
CA VAL A 47 -14.68 -10.97 -3.44
C VAL A 47 -15.77 -11.02 -4.51
N ARG A 48 -16.91 -11.60 -4.18
CA ARG A 48 -18.01 -11.85 -5.14
C ARG A 48 -19.12 -10.82 -5.13
N SER A 49 -19.23 -10.00 -4.07
CA SER A 49 -20.31 -9.03 -3.90
C SER A 49 -19.88 -7.89 -2.96
N GLY A 50 -20.76 -6.93 -2.78
CA GLY A 50 -20.49 -5.78 -1.91
C GLY A 50 -19.84 -4.61 -2.62
N TYR A 51 -19.75 -4.63 -3.95
CA TYR A 51 -19.14 -3.56 -4.73
C TYR A 51 -20.04 -2.33 -4.82
N ARG A 52 -19.44 -1.17 -4.67
CA ARG A 52 -20.11 0.12 -4.92
C ARG A 52 -20.30 0.34 -6.41
N PRO A 53 -21.39 0.97 -6.85
CA PRO A 53 -21.51 1.39 -8.26
C PRO A 53 -20.42 2.37 -8.65
N VAL A 54 -19.99 2.35 -9.93
CA VAL A 54 -19.07 3.37 -10.49
C VAL A 54 -19.78 4.72 -10.46
N THR A 55 -19.22 5.68 -9.73
CA THR A 55 -19.93 6.92 -9.38
C THR A 55 -19.60 8.11 -10.26
N GLN A 56 -18.38 8.19 -10.78
CA GLN A 56 -17.78 9.36 -11.43
C GLN A 56 -17.92 10.65 -10.58
N SER A 57 -17.96 10.49 -9.25
CA SER A 57 -18.19 11.59 -8.30
C SER A 57 -17.43 11.35 -7.00
N VAL A 58 -16.48 12.22 -6.69
CA VAL A 58 -15.72 12.20 -5.43
C VAL A 58 -16.65 12.29 -4.22
N SER A 59 -17.67 13.17 -4.28
CA SER A 59 -18.64 13.32 -3.20
C SER A 59 -19.36 12.01 -2.88
N ARG A 60 -19.80 11.26 -3.89
CA ARG A 60 -20.43 9.94 -3.70
C ARG A 60 -19.47 8.90 -3.16
N CYS A 61 -18.21 8.93 -3.60
CA CYS A 61 -17.17 8.05 -3.03
C CYS A 61 -16.98 8.35 -1.53
N VAL A 62 -16.92 9.61 -1.13
CA VAL A 62 -16.83 10.01 0.29
C VAL A 62 -18.08 9.65 1.07
N GLN A 63 -19.27 9.83 0.51
CA GLN A 63 -20.53 9.41 1.14
C GLN A 63 -20.57 7.90 1.45
N SER A 64 -19.82 7.08 0.68
CA SER A 64 -19.77 5.64 0.93
C SER A 64 -19.11 5.27 2.27
N LEU A 65 -18.38 6.17 2.89
CA LEU A 65 -17.87 5.96 4.25
C LEU A 65 -19.00 5.72 5.29
N ALA A 66 -20.22 6.16 5.01
CA ALA A 66 -21.35 6.03 5.92
C ALA A 66 -22.09 4.68 5.83
N TYR A 67 -21.70 3.75 4.96
CA TYR A 67 -22.33 2.42 4.84
C TYR A 67 -21.32 1.33 4.52
N LEU A 68 -21.68 0.07 4.81
CA LEU A 68 -20.78 -1.09 4.62
C LEU A 68 -20.72 -1.52 3.15
N HIS A 69 -19.51 -1.79 2.66
CA HIS A 69 -19.20 -2.30 1.33
C HIS A 69 -17.87 -3.07 1.34
N ASN A 70 -17.48 -3.67 0.22
CA ASN A 70 -16.27 -4.49 0.11
C ASN A 70 -14.96 -3.80 0.54
N GLU A 71 -14.86 -2.48 0.40
CA GLU A 71 -13.66 -1.70 0.76
C GLU A 71 -13.71 -1.09 2.18
N THR A 72 -14.81 -1.27 2.93
CA THR A 72 -14.96 -0.62 4.25
C THR A 72 -13.82 -0.95 5.21
N VAL A 73 -13.43 -2.23 5.30
CA VAL A 73 -12.34 -2.65 6.20
C VAL A 73 -11.03 -2.03 5.75
N ASN A 74 -10.70 -2.08 4.45
CA ASN A 74 -9.48 -1.48 3.89
C ASN A 74 -9.41 0.02 4.22
N ILE A 75 -10.51 0.75 4.02
CA ILE A 75 -10.55 2.19 4.30
C ILE A 75 -10.28 2.46 5.79
N TYR A 76 -11.02 1.83 6.69
CA TYR A 76 -10.96 2.20 8.11
C TYR A 76 -9.71 1.68 8.82
N THR A 77 -9.16 0.52 8.42
CA THR A 77 -7.89 0.02 8.95
C THR A 77 -6.70 0.90 8.56
N HIS A 78 -6.86 1.76 7.54
CA HIS A 78 -5.85 2.73 7.12
C HIS A 78 -6.20 4.15 7.60
N LEU A 79 -7.44 4.58 7.49
CA LEU A 79 -7.86 5.92 7.91
C LEU A 79 -7.61 6.16 9.40
N VAL A 80 -7.96 5.20 10.26
CA VAL A 80 -7.80 5.36 11.71
C VAL A 80 -6.32 5.50 12.11
N PRO A 81 -5.39 4.62 11.68
CA PRO A 81 -3.96 4.83 11.95
C PRO A 81 -3.41 6.14 11.37
N ALA A 82 -3.85 6.58 10.18
CA ALA A 82 -3.45 7.87 9.62
C ALA A 82 -3.83 9.03 10.55
N LEU A 83 -5.06 9.05 11.03
CA LEU A 83 -5.55 10.09 11.95
C LEU A 83 -4.86 10.04 13.32
N VAL A 84 -4.63 8.84 13.86
CA VAL A 84 -3.89 8.66 15.12
C VAL A 84 -2.45 9.15 14.98
N SER A 85 -1.76 8.80 13.88
CA SER A 85 -0.40 9.25 13.62
C SER A 85 -0.32 10.77 13.39
N LEU A 86 -1.34 11.34 12.73
CA LEU A 86 -1.45 12.79 12.56
C LEU A 86 -1.61 13.50 13.91
N ALA A 87 -2.51 13.02 14.76
CA ALA A 87 -2.66 13.54 16.12
C ALA A 87 -1.37 13.38 16.93
N ALA A 88 -0.73 12.20 16.87
CA ALA A 88 0.55 11.97 17.52
C ALA A 88 1.62 12.97 17.06
N SER A 89 1.72 13.24 15.75
CA SER A 89 2.69 14.21 15.20
C SER A 89 2.49 15.62 15.76
N PHE A 90 1.25 16.09 15.93
CA PHE A 90 0.96 17.40 16.52
C PHE A 90 1.37 17.49 18.00
N PHE A 91 1.15 16.43 18.78
CA PHE A 91 1.47 16.44 20.22
C PHE A 91 2.90 15.97 20.52
N PHE A 92 3.60 15.44 19.51
CA PHE A 92 4.90 14.80 19.69
C PHE A 92 5.94 15.74 20.28
N HIS A 93 6.04 16.97 19.77
CA HIS A 93 7.02 17.95 20.22
C HIS A 93 6.89 18.22 21.74
N ALA A 94 5.69 18.53 22.20
CA ALA A 94 5.46 18.81 23.62
C ALA A 94 5.71 17.58 24.51
N PHE A 95 5.27 16.40 24.06
CA PHE A 95 5.52 15.13 24.74
C PHE A 95 7.02 14.82 24.80
N PHE A 96 7.73 15.00 23.68
CA PHE A 96 9.14 14.67 23.54
C PHE A 96 10.00 15.54 24.47
N LEU A 97 9.83 16.86 24.46
CA LEU A 97 10.57 17.77 25.33
C LEU A 97 10.32 17.52 26.81
N SER A 98 9.09 17.17 27.20
CA SER A 98 8.76 16.92 28.61
C SER A 98 9.36 15.62 29.14
N ASN A 99 9.50 14.58 28.30
CA ASN A 99 9.96 13.25 28.73
C ASN A 99 11.45 13.02 28.46
N TYR A 100 12.05 13.73 27.49
CA TYR A 100 13.43 13.54 27.06
C TYR A 100 14.21 14.87 27.01
N PRO A 101 14.45 15.52 28.17
CA PRO A 101 15.05 16.87 28.21
C PRO A 101 16.52 16.91 27.75
N LYS A 102 17.17 15.75 27.60
CA LYS A 102 18.54 15.63 27.07
C LYS A 102 18.59 15.27 25.58
N ALA A 103 17.45 15.02 24.94
CA ALA A 103 17.40 14.72 23.53
C ALA A 103 17.76 15.94 22.70
N ILE A 104 18.38 15.70 21.56
CA ILE A 104 18.73 16.74 20.59
C ILE A 104 17.65 16.86 19.52
N TRP A 105 17.63 17.95 18.77
CA TRP A 105 16.60 18.19 17.75
C TRP A 105 16.57 17.12 16.66
N GLN A 106 17.71 16.47 16.38
CA GLN A 106 17.81 15.39 15.40
C GLN A 106 16.97 14.17 15.81
N ASP A 107 16.93 13.86 17.11
CA ASP A 107 16.14 12.75 17.65
C ASP A 107 14.65 12.99 17.36
N GLU A 108 14.18 14.22 17.58
CA GLU A 108 12.80 14.60 17.26
C GLU A 108 12.50 14.51 15.75
N VAL A 109 13.38 15.04 14.92
CA VAL A 109 13.21 15.01 13.46
C VAL A 109 13.07 13.58 12.93
N ILE A 110 13.86 12.65 13.44
CA ILE A 110 13.79 11.25 13.03
C ILE A 110 12.43 10.62 13.36
N PHE A 111 11.88 10.88 14.54
CA PHE A 111 10.52 10.43 14.88
C PHE A 111 9.46 11.09 14.01
N GLN A 112 9.61 12.38 13.70
CA GLN A 112 8.70 13.09 12.81
C GLN A 112 8.76 12.55 11.37
N ILE A 113 9.92 12.09 10.89
CA ILE A 113 10.05 11.41 9.60
C ILE A 113 9.21 10.13 9.61
N TYR A 114 9.35 9.29 10.65
CA TYR A 114 8.55 8.07 10.78
C TYR A 114 7.04 8.37 10.79
N LEU A 115 6.60 9.31 11.62
CA LEU A 115 5.18 9.68 11.70
C LEU A 115 4.67 10.25 10.37
N THR A 116 5.45 11.08 9.68
CA THR A 116 5.09 11.68 8.39
C THR A 116 4.93 10.61 7.32
N THR A 117 5.86 9.65 7.23
CA THR A 117 5.75 8.56 6.25
C THR A 117 4.57 7.64 6.58
N THR A 118 4.27 7.42 7.86
CA THR A 118 3.10 6.66 8.31
C THR A 118 1.78 7.35 7.93
N ILE A 119 1.67 8.67 8.18
CA ILE A 119 0.50 9.46 7.78
C ILE A 119 0.33 9.42 6.25
N PHE A 120 1.42 9.58 5.51
CA PHE A 120 1.39 9.53 4.05
C PHE A 120 0.95 8.15 3.54
N CYS A 121 1.54 7.07 4.04
CA CYS A 121 1.22 5.72 3.62
C CYS A 121 -0.24 5.36 3.88
N PHE A 122 -0.68 5.43 5.12
CA PHE A 122 -2.05 5.09 5.48
C PHE A 122 -3.08 6.08 4.93
N GLY A 123 -2.74 7.37 4.85
CA GLY A 123 -3.59 8.41 4.29
C GLY A 123 -3.86 8.17 2.80
N ILE A 124 -2.82 7.99 2.00
CA ILE A 124 -2.95 7.70 0.55
C ILE A 124 -3.73 6.42 0.31
N SER A 125 -3.44 5.36 1.07
CA SER A 125 -4.14 4.08 0.94
C SER A 125 -5.64 4.22 1.26
N SER A 126 -6.01 4.92 2.34
CA SER A 126 -7.42 5.16 2.67
C SER A 126 -8.15 5.96 1.57
N VAL A 127 -7.48 6.93 0.96
CA VAL A 127 -8.02 7.71 -0.18
C VAL A 127 -8.16 6.82 -1.41
N TYR A 128 -7.18 5.98 -1.73
CA TYR A 128 -7.28 5.01 -2.83
C TYR A 128 -8.52 4.12 -2.68
N HIS A 129 -8.65 3.45 -1.54
CA HIS A 129 -9.79 2.56 -1.28
C HIS A 129 -11.14 3.30 -1.24
N THR A 130 -11.16 4.58 -0.88
CA THR A 130 -12.35 5.42 -0.96
C THR A 130 -12.71 5.74 -2.42
N LEU A 131 -11.72 6.09 -3.25
CA LEU A 131 -11.92 6.59 -4.60
C LEU A 131 -11.89 5.50 -5.69
N VAL A 132 -11.58 4.24 -5.37
CA VAL A 132 -11.48 3.15 -6.35
C VAL A 132 -12.76 2.98 -7.18
N CYS A 133 -13.94 3.29 -6.61
CA CYS A 133 -15.23 3.25 -7.32
C CYS A 133 -15.53 4.51 -8.16
N HIS A 134 -14.62 5.48 -8.24
CA HIS A 134 -14.86 6.69 -9.02
C HIS A 134 -14.85 6.40 -10.53
N SER A 135 -13.73 5.97 -11.05
CA SER A 135 -13.51 5.63 -12.48
C SER A 135 -12.18 4.89 -12.63
N GLU A 136 -11.99 4.23 -13.77
CA GLU A 136 -10.75 3.51 -14.06
C GLU A 136 -9.49 4.38 -13.95
N GLY A 137 -9.50 5.59 -14.52
CA GLY A 137 -8.37 6.51 -14.44
C GLY A 137 -8.02 6.91 -13.00
N TYR A 138 -9.03 7.11 -12.13
CA TYR A 138 -8.81 7.35 -10.70
C TYR A 138 -8.23 6.12 -10.00
N ALA A 139 -8.78 4.93 -10.26
CA ALA A 139 -8.29 3.69 -9.68
C ALA A 139 -6.81 3.45 -10.03
N ILE A 140 -6.42 3.64 -11.30
CA ILE A 140 -5.04 3.51 -11.77
C ILE A 140 -4.11 4.55 -11.12
N ALA A 141 -4.52 5.81 -11.06
CA ALA A 141 -3.70 6.88 -10.49
C ALA A 141 -3.45 6.65 -8.99
N TRP A 142 -4.52 6.37 -8.24
CA TRP A 142 -4.43 6.21 -6.80
C TRP A 142 -3.76 4.92 -6.36
N VAL A 143 -3.91 3.79 -7.09
CA VAL A 143 -3.16 2.56 -6.77
C VAL A 143 -1.65 2.75 -6.96
N ARG A 144 -1.22 3.55 -7.95
CA ARG A 144 0.21 3.87 -8.10
C ARG A 144 0.74 4.68 -6.94
N LEU A 145 -0.02 5.67 -6.47
CA LEU A 145 0.34 6.46 -5.30
C LEU A 145 0.38 5.60 -4.03
N ASP A 146 -0.56 4.69 -3.87
CA ASP A 146 -0.62 3.75 -2.74
C ASP A 146 0.63 2.85 -2.70
N LEU A 147 1.04 2.28 -3.84
CA LEU A 147 2.26 1.49 -3.94
C LEU A 147 3.54 2.29 -3.67
N ILE A 148 3.60 3.56 -4.09
CA ILE A 148 4.71 4.46 -3.78
C ILE A 148 4.73 4.79 -2.28
N ALA A 149 3.58 5.00 -1.68
CA ALA A 149 3.46 5.31 -0.26
C ALA A 149 3.99 4.19 0.64
N ILE A 150 3.84 2.91 0.23
CA ILE A 150 4.47 1.77 0.90
C ILE A 150 6.00 1.90 0.88
N VAL A 151 6.59 2.28 -0.26
CA VAL A 151 8.06 2.47 -0.35
C VAL A 151 8.53 3.57 0.60
N PHE A 152 7.81 4.70 0.66
CA PHE A 152 8.12 5.77 1.61
C PHE A 152 8.04 5.31 3.07
N GLN A 153 7.04 4.50 3.40
CA GLN A 153 6.91 3.94 4.75
C GLN A 153 8.06 3.00 5.10
N ILE A 154 8.47 2.13 4.18
CA ILE A 154 9.62 1.24 4.40
C ILE A 154 10.88 2.07 4.64
N ILE A 155 11.15 3.08 3.80
CA ILE A 155 12.31 3.96 3.98
C ILE A 155 12.24 4.69 5.32
N GLY A 156 11.11 5.29 5.67
CA GLY A 156 10.93 6.05 6.91
C GLY A 156 11.12 5.17 8.15
N SER A 157 10.54 3.97 8.15
CA SER A 157 10.69 3.00 9.24
C SER A 157 12.15 2.57 9.43
N VAL A 158 12.81 2.16 8.33
CA VAL A 158 14.20 1.70 8.38
C VAL A 158 15.17 2.83 8.74
N VAL A 159 15.00 4.03 8.18
CA VAL A 159 15.84 5.19 8.51
C VAL A 159 15.76 5.53 9.99
N SER A 160 14.56 5.51 10.57
CA SER A 160 14.34 5.80 11.99
C SER A 160 14.94 4.71 12.90
N GLY A 161 14.73 3.45 12.55
CA GLY A 161 15.32 2.32 13.29
C GLY A 161 16.85 2.31 13.23
N LEU A 162 17.43 2.61 12.07
CA LEU A 162 18.89 2.71 11.89
C LEU A 162 19.49 3.86 12.69
N TYR A 163 18.81 4.99 12.78
CA TYR A 163 19.25 6.12 13.59
C TYR A 163 19.41 5.71 15.05
N MET A 164 18.43 5.03 15.61
CA MET A 164 18.47 4.58 17.00
C MET A 164 19.43 3.40 17.20
N GLY A 165 19.46 2.44 16.27
CA GLY A 165 20.29 1.24 16.38
C GLY A 165 21.78 1.50 16.23
N PHE A 166 22.17 2.48 15.41
CA PHE A 166 23.55 2.87 15.14
C PHE A 166 23.84 4.31 15.60
N TYR A 167 23.25 4.74 16.71
CA TYR A 167 23.34 6.13 17.19
C TYR A 167 24.80 6.58 17.38
N CYS A 168 25.67 5.71 17.91
CA CYS A 168 27.09 5.98 18.10
C CYS A 168 27.98 5.57 16.91
N GLU A 169 27.41 5.06 15.84
CA GLU A 169 28.12 4.53 14.67
C GLU A 169 27.72 5.24 13.37
N PRO A 170 28.05 6.54 13.20
CA PRO A 170 27.51 7.36 12.10
C PRO A 170 27.90 6.87 10.71
N THR A 171 29.00 6.14 10.57
CA THR A 171 29.43 5.56 9.30
C THR A 171 28.51 4.41 8.88
N LEU A 172 28.19 3.50 9.80
CA LEU A 172 27.26 2.40 9.55
C LEU A 172 25.85 2.92 9.29
N GLN A 173 25.41 3.90 10.07
CA GLN A 173 24.13 4.56 9.90
C GLN A 173 23.99 5.11 8.46
N LYS A 174 24.95 5.90 8.00
CA LYS A 174 24.95 6.47 6.64
C LYS A 174 25.00 5.39 5.56
N THR A 175 25.82 4.35 5.76
CA THR A 175 25.93 3.25 4.79
C THR A 175 24.59 2.55 4.59
N TYR A 176 23.88 2.22 5.66
CA TYR A 176 22.59 1.57 5.58
C TYR A 176 21.47 2.52 5.12
N TRP A 177 21.55 3.83 5.42
CA TRP A 177 20.65 4.81 4.85
C TRP A 177 20.77 4.88 3.32
N VAL A 178 22.00 4.91 2.79
CA VAL A 178 22.22 4.87 1.34
C VAL A 178 21.64 3.58 0.75
N MET A 179 21.89 2.44 1.39
CA MET A 179 21.36 1.15 0.94
C MET A 179 19.83 1.18 0.81
N ILE A 180 19.11 1.59 1.86
CA ILE A 180 17.63 1.57 1.84
C ILE A 180 17.04 2.60 0.87
N VAL A 181 17.67 3.77 0.73
CA VAL A 181 17.24 4.79 -0.23
C VAL A 181 17.42 4.32 -1.66
N VAL A 182 18.56 3.68 -1.98
CA VAL A 182 18.80 3.11 -3.33
C VAL A 182 17.81 2.01 -3.66
N LEU A 183 17.62 1.05 -2.74
CA LEU A 183 16.65 -0.04 -2.94
C LEU A 183 15.22 0.47 -3.04
N GLY A 184 14.83 1.41 -2.19
CA GLY A 184 13.51 2.03 -2.22
C GLY A 184 13.28 2.83 -3.50
N THR A 185 14.27 3.60 -3.97
CA THR A 185 14.18 4.33 -5.24
C THR A 185 13.99 3.36 -6.41
N PHE A 186 14.73 2.26 -6.44
CA PHE A 186 14.56 1.22 -7.46
C PHE A 186 13.16 0.61 -7.40
N SER A 187 12.70 0.21 -6.21
CA SER A 187 11.36 -0.34 -6.01
C SER A 187 10.28 0.67 -6.41
N GLY A 188 10.42 1.94 -6.04
CA GLY A 188 9.51 3.01 -6.45
C GLY A 188 9.46 3.19 -7.96
N ALA A 189 10.61 3.19 -8.63
CA ALA A 189 10.69 3.27 -10.10
C ALA A 189 9.97 2.09 -10.77
N VAL A 190 10.17 0.86 -10.29
CA VAL A 190 9.45 -0.32 -10.80
C VAL A 190 7.93 -0.15 -10.64
N ASN A 191 7.47 0.35 -9.49
CA ASN A 191 6.03 0.54 -9.25
C ASN A 191 5.40 1.63 -10.11
N VAL A 192 6.16 2.67 -10.48
CA VAL A 192 5.66 3.77 -11.34
C VAL A 192 5.70 3.43 -12.83
N LEU A 193 6.81 2.84 -13.27
CA LEU A 193 7.12 2.71 -14.70
C LEU A 193 6.53 1.45 -15.34
N THR A 194 6.09 0.47 -14.54
CA THR A 194 5.58 -0.80 -15.08
C THR A 194 4.07 -0.78 -15.28
N ASP A 195 3.63 -1.61 -16.23
CA ASP A 195 2.22 -1.81 -16.51
C ASP A 195 1.50 -2.54 -15.36
N LEU A 196 0.38 -1.99 -14.89
CA LEU A 196 -0.41 -2.52 -13.77
C LEU A 196 -1.14 -3.83 -14.13
N ASP A 197 -1.55 -4.01 -15.38
CA ASP A 197 -2.37 -5.14 -15.82
C ASP A 197 -1.53 -6.40 -16.06
N SER A 198 -0.24 -6.25 -16.30
CA SER A 198 0.65 -7.36 -16.61
C SER A 198 0.98 -8.19 -15.36
N THR A 199 0.68 -9.49 -15.38
CA THR A 199 1.00 -10.44 -14.29
C THR A 199 2.49 -10.49 -13.99
N LYS A 200 3.35 -10.45 -15.02
CA LYS A 200 4.81 -10.43 -14.88
C LYS A 200 5.28 -9.20 -14.07
N TRP A 201 4.76 -8.01 -14.41
CA TRP A 201 5.12 -6.78 -13.71
C TRP A 201 4.52 -6.73 -12.31
N ARG A 202 3.35 -7.33 -12.08
CA ARG A 202 2.76 -7.47 -10.74
C ARG A 202 3.68 -8.25 -9.80
N LEU A 203 4.20 -9.38 -10.27
CA LEU A 203 5.15 -10.17 -9.47
C LEU A 203 6.44 -9.39 -9.19
N LEU A 204 7.01 -8.70 -10.20
CA LEU A 204 8.22 -7.90 -10.01
C LEU A 204 7.99 -6.76 -8.99
N ARG A 205 6.87 -6.04 -9.06
CA ARG A 205 6.50 -5.02 -8.08
C ARG A 205 6.44 -5.59 -6.67
N LEU A 206 5.77 -6.72 -6.48
CA LEU A 206 5.71 -7.39 -5.19
C LEU A 206 7.10 -7.79 -4.69
N LEU A 207 7.90 -8.44 -5.54
CA LEU A 207 9.24 -8.89 -5.16
C LEU A 207 10.16 -7.73 -4.79
N THR A 208 10.11 -6.60 -5.50
CA THR A 208 10.92 -5.43 -5.17
C THR A 208 10.50 -4.78 -3.85
N LEU A 209 9.20 -4.68 -3.56
CA LEU A 209 8.69 -4.19 -2.27
C LEU A 209 9.13 -5.10 -1.12
N VAL A 210 8.93 -6.41 -1.27
CA VAL A 210 9.30 -7.42 -0.27
C VAL A 210 10.82 -7.40 -0.04
N ALA A 211 11.63 -7.40 -1.10
CA ALA A 211 13.08 -7.36 -0.99
C ALA A 211 13.56 -6.07 -0.30
N THR A 212 12.94 -4.92 -0.60
CA THR A 212 13.24 -3.66 0.07
C THR A 212 12.95 -3.73 1.57
N GLY A 213 11.81 -4.29 1.98
CA GLY A 213 11.48 -4.49 3.39
C GLY A 213 12.45 -5.46 4.08
N PHE A 214 12.74 -6.60 3.46
CA PHE A 214 13.68 -7.60 4.00
C PHE A 214 15.13 -7.11 4.05
N SER A 215 15.52 -6.10 3.29
CA SER A 215 16.86 -5.52 3.36
C SER A 215 17.19 -4.96 4.75
N ALA A 216 16.17 -4.63 5.57
CA ALA A 216 16.34 -4.23 6.96
C ALA A 216 16.94 -5.34 7.85
N LEU A 217 16.88 -6.61 7.44
CA LEU A 217 17.53 -7.70 8.18
C LEU A 217 19.06 -7.55 8.19
N ALA A 218 19.66 -7.02 7.14
CA ALA A 218 21.12 -6.85 7.08
C ALA A 218 21.66 -5.97 8.22
N PRO A 219 21.17 -4.73 8.45
CA PRO A 219 21.59 -3.93 9.59
C PRO A 219 21.19 -4.54 10.94
N ILE A 220 20.04 -5.21 11.04
CA ILE A 220 19.61 -5.88 12.28
C ILE A 220 20.62 -6.98 12.67
N ILE A 221 21.00 -7.83 11.71
CA ILE A 221 22.00 -8.90 11.93
C ILE A 221 23.35 -8.27 12.30
N HIS A 222 23.78 -7.22 11.60
CA HIS A 222 25.04 -6.54 11.91
C HIS A 222 25.01 -5.94 13.33
N ALA A 223 23.95 -5.23 13.69
CA ALA A 223 23.81 -4.69 15.04
C ALA A 223 23.81 -5.80 16.12
N ALA A 224 23.23 -6.97 15.84
CA ALA A 224 23.25 -8.12 16.74
C ALA A 224 24.64 -8.72 16.95
N THR A 225 25.59 -8.50 16.05
CA THR A 225 27.01 -8.88 16.27
C THR A 225 27.75 -7.89 17.15
N MET A 226 27.27 -6.65 17.26
CA MET A 226 27.91 -5.57 18.01
C MET A 226 27.33 -5.37 19.43
N PHE A 227 26.02 -5.57 19.56
CA PHE A 227 25.28 -5.26 20.77
C PHE A 227 24.41 -6.44 21.22
N PRO A 228 24.25 -6.66 22.55
CA PRO A 228 23.36 -7.67 23.06
C PRO A 228 21.89 -7.34 22.77
N TYR A 229 21.04 -8.36 22.58
CA TYR A 229 19.63 -8.20 22.21
C TYR A 229 18.86 -7.24 23.12
N TRP A 230 19.04 -7.33 24.45
CA TRP A 230 18.33 -6.47 25.39
C TRP A 230 18.63 -4.98 25.21
N GLN A 231 19.87 -4.66 24.79
CA GLN A 231 20.26 -3.28 24.49
C GLN A 231 19.60 -2.79 23.20
N LEU A 232 19.68 -3.60 22.13
CA LEU A 232 19.04 -3.27 20.85
C LEU A 232 17.53 -3.08 21.02
N ASP A 233 16.87 -4.00 21.72
CA ASP A 233 15.44 -3.91 21.93
C ASP A 233 15.04 -2.66 22.74
N LYS A 234 15.84 -2.30 23.75
CA LYS A 234 15.62 -1.08 24.51
C LYS A 234 15.82 0.21 23.69
N GLN A 235 16.79 0.21 22.78
CA GLN A 235 17.14 1.37 21.96
C GLN A 235 16.21 1.55 20.77
N THR A 236 15.87 0.46 20.09
CA THR A 236 15.16 0.49 18.80
C THR A 236 13.72 0.00 18.89
N GLY A 237 13.33 -0.68 19.97
CA GLY A 237 12.06 -1.42 19.99
C GLY A 237 12.08 -2.64 19.05
N LEU A 238 13.20 -3.35 18.94
CA LEU A 238 13.44 -4.42 17.96
C LEU A 238 12.31 -5.47 17.91
N ARG A 239 11.67 -5.77 19.04
CA ARG A 239 10.51 -6.65 19.13
C ARG A 239 9.35 -6.24 18.22
N PHE A 240 9.15 -4.93 18.00
CA PHE A 240 8.09 -4.40 17.15
C PHE A 240 8.43 -4.58 15.67
N TYR A 241 9.72 -4.47 15.29
CA TYR A 241 10.16 -4.78 13.92
C TYR A 241 9.99 -6.27 13.59
N TYR A 242 10.20 -7.16 14.56
CA TYR A 242 9.90 -8.58 14.36
C TYR A 242 8.40 -8.82 14.19
N ALA A 243 7.56 -8.17 14.99
CA ALA A 243 6.11 -8.27 14.85
C ALA A 243 5.63 -7.72 13.50
N GLU A 244 6.19 -6.59 13.04
CA GLU A 244 5.94 -6.02 11.71
C GLU A 244 6.37 -7.01 10.61
N GLY A 245 7.56 -7.61 10.72
CA GLY A 245 8.05 -8.62 9.78
C GLY A 245 7.13 -9.83 9.68
N VAL A 246 6.65 -10.36 10.80
CA VAL A 246 5.68 -11.48 10.83
C VAL A 246 4.37 -11.06 10.17
N ALA A 247 3.85 -9.88 10.47
CA ALA A 247 2.62 -9.38 9.86
C ALA A 247 2.80 -9.20 8.34
N MET A 248 3.94 -8.65 7.89
CA MET A 248 4.26 -8.49 6.47
C MET A 248 4.31 -9.83 5.73
N VAL A 249 5.04 -10.83 6.29
CA VAL A 249 5.12 -12.17 5.69
C VAL A 249 3.75 -12.81 5.60
N SER A 250 2.92 -12.67 6.65
CA SER A 250 1.55 -13.19 6.66
C SER A 250 0.72 -12.51 5.56
N GLY A 251 0.80 -11.18 5.41
CA GLY A 251 0.11 -10.44 4.36
C GLY A 251 0.54 -10.86 2.95
N VAL A 252 1.85 -11.01 2.73
CA VAL A 252 2.40 -11.51 1.45
C VAL A 252 1.93 -12.92 1.14
N TYR A 253 1.89 -13.81 2.15
CA TYR A 253 1.36 -15.16 1.99
C TYR A 253 -0.11 -15.15 1.53
N PHE A 254 -0.98 -14.42 2.23
CA PHE A 254 -2.39 -14.30 1.82
C PHE A 254 -2.55 -13.67 0.43
N TYR A 255 -1.78 -12.63 0.11
CA TYR A 255 -1.77 -12.03 -1.21
C TYR A 255 -1.34 -13.03 -2.29
N ALA A 256 -0.28 -13.80 -2.06
CA ALA A 256 0.20 -14.82 -2.99
C ALA A 256 -0.83 -15.94 -3.18
N VAL A 257 -1.46 -16.44 -2.11
CA VAL A 257 -2.51 -17.46 -2.20
C VAL A 257 -3.71 -16.94 -2.99
N CYS A 258 -4.17 -15.70 -2.72
CA CYS A 258 -5.24 -15.08 -3.48
C CYS A 258 -4.90 -14.91 -4.97
N CYS A 259 -3.64 -14.59 -5.30
CA CYS A 259 -3.19 -14.46 -6.67
C CYS A 259 -2.94 -15.83 -7.35
N SER A 260 -2.52 -16.85 -6.60
CA SER A 260 -2.23 -18.19 -7.13
C SER A 260 -3.48 -18.98 -7.53
N CYS A 261 -4.64 -18.63 -7.00
CA CYS A 261 -5.92 -19.18 -7.46
C CYS A 261 -6.38 -18.61 -8.81
N SER A 262 -5.62 -17.68 -9.39
CA SER A 262 -5.73 -17.28 -10.81
C SER A 262 -4.75 -18.16 -11.61
N PRO A 263 -5.19 -18.88 -12.68
CA PRO A 263 -4.47 -19.97 -13.35
C PRO A 263 -2.99 -19.76 -13.72
N PRO A 264 -2.48 -18.55 -14.04
CA PRO A 264 -1.12 -18.43 -14.58
C PRO A 264 0.01 -18.47 -13.55
N ILE A 265 -0.24 -18.35 -12.23
CA ILE A 265 0.84 -18.36 -11.22
C ILE A 265 1.15 -19.78 -10.74
N VAL A 266 0.16 -20.66 -10.69
CA VAL A 266 0.37 -22.09 -10.39
C VAL A 266 1.28 -22.71 -11.45
N ASP A 267 1.08 -22.36 -12.74
CA ASP A 267 1.92 -22.84 -13.84
C ASP A 267 3.36 -22.31 -13.76
N LEU A 268 3.58 -21.09 -13.26
CA LEU A 268 4.92 -20.53 -13.11
C LEU A 268 5.69 -21.19 -11.95
N ILE A 269 5.02 -21.46 -10.84
CA ILE A 269 5.64 -22.12 -9.67
C ILE A 269 5.95 -23.59 -10.01
N SER A 270 5.07 -24.28 -10.74
CA SER A 270 5.30 -25.65 -11.21
C SER A 270 6.47 -25.73 -12.18
N GLN A 271 6.62 -24.76 -13.11
CA GLN A 271 7.76 -24.67 -14.03
C GLN A 271 9.10 -24.42 -13.33
N PHE A 272 9.12 -23.74 -12.17
CA PHE A 272 10.33 -23.61 -11.35
C PHE A 272 10.63 -24.87 -10.52
N ALA A 273 9.61 -25.60 -10.10
CA ALA A 273 9.75 -26.84 -9.34
C ALA A 273 10.14 -28.06 -10.21
N GLU A 274 9.86 -28.02 -11.50
CA GLU A 274 10.13 -29.11 -12.47
C GLU A 274 11.45 -28.97 -13.24
N ARG A 275 12.33 -27.99 -12.91
CA ARG A 275 13.67 -27.95 -13.51
C ARG A 275 14.54 -29.00 -12.81
N PRO A 276 14.92 -30.10 -13.51
CA PRO A 276 15.89 -31.02 -12.93
C PRO A 276 17.25 -30.32 -12.81
N CYS A 277 17.94 -30.63 -11.71
CA CYS A 277 19.33 -30.23 -11.45
C CYS A 277 20.28 -30.79 -12.50
#